data_f430feb1956a4ec86451440a794befa7
#
_entry.id   f430feb1956a4ec86451440a794befa7
#
_cell.length_a   1.000
_cell.length_b   1.000
_cell.length_c   1.000
_cell.angle_alpha   90.00
_cell.angle_beta   90.00
_cell.angle_gamma   90.00
#
_symmetry.space_group_name_H-M   'P 1'
#
loop_
_entity.id
_entity.type
_entity.pdbx_description
1 polymer ?
#
loop_
_entity_poly.entity_id
_entity_poly.type
_entity_poly.pdbx_seq_one_letter_code
_entity_poly.pdbx_strand_id
1 'polypeptide(L)'
;HERFPPVANAVLCAFLFAASVICGRAETQPGDVTFSALDALGFLAVYAALLMLRVYDEHKDYAIDLQNHPQRVLQRGLITLSHLKVLGAIAIAVQLVASLSFDRGAHTIVGPVTQRWLVVVVWSALMAKEFFVGEWLSRRLILYAISHMLILPMAVLWVVQMGAGAAALPASAYLLAAIALLSGFAFEIGRKTRAPADERPT
;
A
#
# COMPACT_ATOMS: atom_id res chain seq x y z
N HIS A 1 -12.99 -4.22 12.11
CA HIS A 1 -12.60 -5.63 12.24
C HIS A 1 -12.99 -6.50 11.04
N GLU A 2 -14.15 -6.24 10.40
CA GLU A 2 -14.67 -7.14 9.33
C GLU A 2 -13.77 -7.22 8.11
N ARG A 3 -13.23 -6.11 7.64
CA ARG A 3 -12.44 -6.04 6.40
C ARG A 3 -11.02 -5.48 6.59
N PHE A 4 -10.70 -5.00 7.77
CA PHE A 4 -9.38 -4.50 8.15
C PHE A 4 -9.02 -5.00 9.56
N PRO A 5 -8.54 -6.25 9.70
CA PRO A 5 -8.07 -6.77 10.99
C PRO A 5 -6.81 -6.02 11.43
N PRO A 6 -6.88 -5.15 12.47
CA PRO A 6 -5.81 -4.20 12.76
C PRO A 6 -4.51 -4.89 13.16
N VAL A 7 -4.58 -5.95 13.96
CA VAL A 7 -3.38 -6.66 14.44
C VAL A 7 -2.69 -7.41 13.31
N ALA A 8 -3.43 -8.18 12.50
CA ALA A 8 -2.85 -8.91 11.38
C ALA A 8 -2.20 -7.97 10.36
N ASN A 9 -2.86 -6.86 10.05
CA ASN A 9 -2.32 -5.84 9.16
C ASN A 9 -1.09 -5.13 9.76
N ALA A 10 -1.06 -4.90 11.07
CA ALA A 10 0.10 -4.32 11.73
C ALA A 10 1.31 -5.27 11.66
N VAL A 11 1.11 -6.57 11.88
CA VAL A 11 2.17 -7.58 11.75
C VAL A 11 2.69 -7.63 10.31
N LEU A 12 1.81 -7.67 9.31
CA LEU A 12 2.19 -7.65 7.90
C LEU A 12 3.02 -6.40 7.56
N CYS A 13 2.54 -5.22 7.98
CA CYS A 13 3.26 -3.95 7.76
C CYS A 13 4.61 -3.92 8.49
N ALA A 14 4.71 -4.49 9.69
CA ALA A 14 5.96 -4.56 10.44
C ALA A 14 7.02 -5.39 9.72
N PHE A 15 6.65 -6.56 9.19
CA PHE A 15 7.56 -7.38 8.38
C PHE A 15 7.97 -6.69 7.09
N LEU A 16 7.02 -6.11 6.34
CA LEU A 16 7.31 -5.37 5.12
C LEU A 16 8.27 -4.19 5.42
N PHE A 17 7.95 -3.40 6.44
CA PHE A 17 8.75 -2.24 6.84
C PHE A 17 10.16 -2.66 7.25
N ALA A 18 10.28 -3.62 8.18
CA ALA A 18 11.57 -4.07 8.68
C ALA A 18 12.46 -4.63 7.55
N ALA A 19 11.92 -5.54 6.73
CA ALA A 19 12.67 -6.12 5.61
C ALA A 19 13.14 -5.05 4.62
N SER A 20 12.28 -4.08 4.29
CA SER A 20 12.60 -3.02 3.34
C SER A 20 13.63 -2.03 3.90
N VAL A 21 13.47 -1.58 5.15
CA VAL A 21 14.42 -0.64 5.78
C VAL A 21 15.80 -1.30 5.98
N ILE A 22 15.81 -2.56 6.43
CA ILE A 22 17.08 -3.32 6.57
C ILE A 22 17.77 -3.45 5.21
N CYS A 23 17.03 -3.79 4.16
CA CYS A 23 17.56 -3.85 2.80
C CYS A 23 18.21 -2.52 2.37
N GLY A 24 17.57 -1.38 2.66
CA GLY A 24 18.13 -0.06 2.38
C GLY A 24 19.38 0.27 3.20
N ARG A 25 19.41 -0.08 4.49
CA ARG A 25 20.54 0.20 5.40
C ARG A 25 21.73 -0.72 5.18
N ALA A 26 21.50 -1.98 4.91
CA ALA A 26 22.56 -2.98 4.82
C ALA A 26 23.69 -2.61 3.85
N GLU A 27 23.37 -1.92 2.77
CA GLU A 27 24.34 -1.50 1.77
C GLU A 27 24.83 -0.06 1.95
N THR A 28 24.04 0.80 2.62
CA THR A 28 24.39 2.22 2.82
C THR A 28 25.04 2.50 4.16
N GLN A 29 24.81 1.66 5.15
CA GLN A 29 25.31 1.78 6.52
C GLN A 29 25.74 0.39 7.04
N PRO A 30 26.81 -0.22 6.50
CA PRO A 30 27.24 -1.55 6.90
C PRO A 30 27.58 -1.60 8.39
N GLY A 31 26.98 -2.54 9.11
CA GLY A 31 27.25 -2.80 10.54
C GLY A 31 26.32 -2.07 11.52
N ASP A 32 25.46 -1.15 11.07
CA ASP A 32 24.51 -0.46 11.95
C ASP A 32 23.07 -0.63 11.45
N VAL A 33 22.35 -1.57 12.05
CA VAL A 33 20.93 -1.82 11.79
C VAL A 33 20.12 -1.49 13.05
N THR A 34 20.30 -0.29 13.57
CA THR A 34 19.53 0.19 14.72
C THR A 34 18.21 0.79 14.26
N PHE A 35 17.15 0.59 15.05
CA PHE A 35 15.86 1.20 14.86
C PHE A 35 15.68 2.41 15.77
N SER A 36 15.14 3.49 15.23
CA SER A 36 14.92 4.78 15.89
C SER A 36 13.45 5.13 16.02
N ALA A 37 13.15 6.22 16.72
CA ALA A 37 11.77 6.76 16.76
C ALA A 37 11.25 7.16 15.36
N LEU A 38 12.15 7.54 14.43
CA LEU A 38 11.78 7.85 13.04
C LEU A 38 11.28 6.58 12.31
N ASP A 39 11.83 5.42 12.65
CA ASP A 39 11.37 4.15 12.06
C ASP A 39 9.97 3.77 12.54
N ALA A 40 9.61 4.11 13.78
CA ALA A 40 8.24 3.94 14.26
C ALA A 40 7.25 4.81 13.46
N LEU A 41 7.64 6.03 13.08
CA LEU A 41 6.86 6.89 12.20
C LEU A 41 6.78 6.30 10.78
N GLY A 42 7.86 5.73 10.26
CA GLY A 42 7.89 5.03 8.96
C GLY A 42 6.97 3.81 8.95
N PHE A 43 7.01 2.98 10.00
CA PHE A 43 6.07 1.88 10.16
C PHE A 43 4.62 2.36 10.17
N LEU A 44 4.32 3.42 10.92
CA LEU A 44 2.98 4.01 10.96
C LEU A 44 2.54 4.51 9.58
N ALA A 45 3.45 5.06 8.79
CA ALA A 45 3.16 5.50 7.43
C ALA A 45 2.82 4.32 6.49
N VAL A 46 3.52 3.19 6.60
CA VAL A 46 3.21 1.96 5.84
C VAL A 46 1.83 1.41 6.24
N TYR A 47 1.54 1.38 7.53
CA TYR A 47 0.23 0.97 8.02
C TYR A 47 -0.88 1.92 7.53
N ALA A 48 -0.63 3.22 7.54
CA ALA A 48 -1.55 4.23 7.01
C ALA A 48 -1.75 4.09 5.49
N ALA A 49 -0.72 3.69 4.73
CA ALA A 49 -0.85 3.42 3.29
C ALA A 49 -1.77 2.22 3.03
N LEU A 50 -1.62 1.13 3.77
CA LEU A 50 -2.53 -0.01 3.68
C LEU A 50 -3.97 0.37 4.06
N LEU A 51 -4.15 1.17 5.12
CA LEU A 51 -5.45 1.69 5.52
C LEU A 51 -6.08 2.58 4.43
N MET A 52 -5.28 3.45 3.79
CA MET A 52 -5.73 4.30 2.68
C MET A 52 -6.24 3.48 1.50
N LEU A 53 -5.51 2.42 1.10
CA LEU A 53 -5.97 1.50 0.05
C LEU A 53 -7.31 0.88 0.43
N ARG A 54 -7.48 0.49 1.68
CA ARG A 54 -8.76 -0.03 2.17
C ARG A 54 -9.88 0.99 2.11
N VAL A 55 -9.60 2.26 2.47
CA VAL A 55 -10.57 3.35 2.36
C VAL A 55 -11.01 3.53 0.90
N TYR A 56 -10.09 3.44 -0.06
CA TYR A 56 -10.43 3.50 -1.48
C TYR A 56 -11.33 2.35 -1.92
N ASP A 57 -11.04 1.11 -1.50
CA ASP A 57 -11.89 -0.05 -1.78
C ASP A 57 -13.31 0.13 -1.24
N GLU A 58 -13.46 0.61 0.00
CA GLU A 58 -14.78 0.84 0.60
C GLU A 58 -15.60 1.89 -0.18
N HIS A 59 -14.95 2.91 -0.74
CA HIS A 59 -15.64 3.90 -1.58
C HIS A 59 -16.03 3.32 -2.94
N LYS A 60 -15.15 2.52 -3.55
CA LYS A 60 -15.37 1.92 -4.86
C LYS A 60 -16.49 0.88 -4.81
N ASP A 61 -16.45 0.01 -3.82
CA ASP A 61 -17.33 -1.15 -3.71
C ASP A 61 -18.66 -0.83 -3.00
N TYR A 62 -18.86 0.40 -2.50
CA TYR A 62 -19.99 0.76 -1.64
C TYR A 62 -21.37 0.35 -2.20
N ALA A 63 -21.63 0.64 -3.46
CA ALA A 63 -22.94 0.37 -4.09
C ALA A 63 -23.18 -1.16 -4.25
N ILE A 64 -22.15 -1.90 -4.61
CA ILE A 64 -22.20 -3.36 -4.76
C ILE A 64 -22.35 -4.03 -3.40
N ASP A 65 -21.60 -3.55 -2.41
CA ASP A 65 -21.65 -4.06 -1.03
C ASP A 65 -23.00 -3.76 -0.35
N LEU A 66 -23.66 -2.65 -0.70
CA LEU A 66 -24.99 -2.34 -0.18
C LEU A 66 -26.04 -3.38 -0.61
N GLN A 67 -25.90 -3.93 -1.80
CA GLN A 67 -26.78 -4.97 -2.33
C GLN A 67 -26.43 -6.36 -1.76
N ASN A 68 -25.15 -6.71 -1.76
CA ASN A 68 -24.69 -8.07 -1.43
C ASN A 68 -24.44 -8.29 0.07
N HIS A 69 -24.15 -7.22 0.82
CA HIS A 69 -23.74 -7.30 2.22
C HIS A 69 -24.34 -6.17 3.08
N PRO A 70 -25.68 -6.01 3.10
CA PRO A 70 -26.34 -4.89 3.80
C PRO A 70 -26.11 -4.91 5.32
N GLN A 71 -25.67 -6.05 5.88
CA GLN A 71 -25.40 -6.22 7.32
C GLN A 71 -24.08 -5.59 7.78
N ARG A 72 -23.19 -5.19 6.85
CA ARG A 72 -21.88 -4.61 7.21
C ARG A 72 -22.02 -3.24 7.89
N VAL A 73 -21.02 -2.91 8.71
CA VAL A 73 -21.00 -1.69 9.53
C VAL A 73 -21.19 -0.42 8.71
N LEU A 74 -20.55 -0.33 7.55
CA LEU A 74 -20.64 0.82 6.63
C LEU A 74 -22.04 0.89 5.99
N GLN A 75 -22.57 -0.22 5.49
CA GLN A 75 -23.87 -0.31 4.84
C GLN A 75 -25.03 -0.07 5.81
N ARG A 76 -24.84 -0.40 7.09
CA ARG A 76 -25.80 -0.10 8.17
C ARG A 76 -25.75 1.36 8.62
N GLY A 77 -24.85 2.18 8.09
CA GLY A 77 -24.73 3.59 8.43
C GLY A 77 -24.09 3.88 9.80
N LEU A 78 -23.53 2.87 10.50
CA LEU A 78 -22.81 3.06 11.77
C LEU A 78 -21.49 3.84 11.56
N ILE A 79 -20.90 3.71 10.38
CA ILE A 79 -19.79 4.52 9.87
C ILE A 79 -20.24 5.05 8.52
N THR A 80 -19.86 6.27 8.16
CA THR A 80 -20.21 6.89 6.87
C THR A 80 -19.00 6.98 5.96
N LEU A 81 -19.23 7.12 4.65
CA LEU A 81 -18.17 7.41 3.67
C LEU A 81 -17.43 8.72 4.02
N SER A 82 -18.12 9.69 4.64
CA SER A 82 -17.48 10.93 5.10
C SER A 82 -16.46 10.68 6.22
N HIS A 83 -16.76 9.79 7.18
CA HIS A 83 -15.79 9.37 8.19
C HIS A 83 -14.58 8.70 7.56
N LEU A 84 -14.79 7.85 6.55
CA LEU A 84 -13.69 7.20 5.82
C LEU A 84 -12.85 8.19 5.01
N LYS A 85 -13.44 9.25 4.43
CA LYS A 85 -12.70 10.32 3.75
C LYS A 85 -11.76 11.04 4.73
N VAL A 86 -12.26 11.39 5.93
CA VAL A 86 -11.43 12.02 6.97
C VAL A 86 -10.29 11.09 7.38
N LEU A 87 -10.59 9.80 7.61
CA LEU A 87 -9.58 8.80 7.95
C LEU A 87 -8.53 8.65 6.85
N GLY A 88 -8.94 8.63 5.58
CA GLY A 88 -8.04 8.60 4.42
C GLY A 88 -7.16 9.84 4.33
N ALA A 89 -7.72 11.04 4.59
CA ALA A 89 -6.95 12.27 4.61
C ALA A 89 -5.88 12.27 5.73
N ILE A 90 -6.23 11.79 6.92
CA ILE A 90 -5.29 11.61 8.03
C ILE A 90 -4.19 10.61 7.64
N ALA A 91 -4.57 9.49 7.01
CA ALA A 91 -3.61 8.48 6.56
C ALA A 91 -2.62 9.06 5.54
N ILE A 92 -3.07 9.87 4.59
CA ILE A 92 -2.20 10.56 3.62
C ILE A 92 -1.29 11.57 4.34
N ALA A 93 -1.80 12.32 5.29
CA ALA A 93 -1.01 13.30 6.07
C ALA A 93 0.11 12.61 6.87
N VAL A 94 -0.18 11.47 7.51
CA VAL A 94 0.83 10.67 8.23
C VAL A 94 1.94 10.21 7.29
N GLN A 95 1.60 9.70 6.12
CA GLN A 95 2.56 9.26 5.10
C GLN A 95 3.44 10.43 4.60
N LEU A 96 2.84 11.60 4.35
CA LEU A 96 3.57 12.79 3.92
C LEU A 96 4.55 13.25 5.01
N VAL A 97 4.08 13.38 6.25
CA VAL A 97 4.92 13.80 7.39
C VAL A 97 6.08 12.84 7.58
N ALA A 98 5.84 11.53 7.51
CA ALA A 98 6.89 10.52 7.58
C ALA A 98 7.90 10.71 6.44
N SER A 99 7.45 10.77 5.18
CA SER A 99 8.32 10.89 4.02
C SER A 99 9.21 12.13 4.08
N LEU A 100 8.63 13.30 4.41
CA LEU A 100 9.38 14.54 4.62
C LEU A 100 10.35 14.44 5.82
N SER A 101 9.99 13.68 6.86
CA SER A 101 10.87 13.49 8.02
C SER A 101 12.09 12.64 7.70
N PHE A 102 11.95 11.64 6.84
CA PHE A 102 13.08 10.85 6.33
C PHE A 102 13.96 11.63 5.34
N ASP A 103 13.39 12.61 4.65
CA ASP A 103 14.13 13.49 3.73
C ASP A 103 14.83 14.68 4.44
N ARG A 104 14.74 14.80 5.79
CA ARG A 104 15.43 15.85 6.54
C ARG A 104 16.93 15.77 6.30
N GLY A 105 17.50 16.85 5.79
CA GLY A 105 18.92 16.91 5.40
C GLY A 105 19.16 16.71 3.90
N ALA A 106 18.15 16.40 3.11
CA ALA A 106 18.25 16.47 1.66
C ALA A 106 18.38 17.95 1.22
N HIS A 107 19.17 18.19 0.17
CA HIS A 107 19.38 19.53 -0.38
C HIS A 107 18.15 20.10 -1.11
N THR A 108 17.05 19.33 -1.18
CA THR A 108 15.81 19.66 -1.87
C THR A 108 14.63 19.56 -0.92
N ILE A 109 13.58 20.39 -1.12
CA ILE A 109 12.34 20.36 -0.33
C ILE A 109 11.63 18.99 -0.47
N VAL A 110 11.73 18.37 -1.66
CA VAL A 110 11.18 17.06 -1.98
C VAL A 110 12.35 16.11 -2.24
N GLY A 111 12.75 15.37 -1.22
CA GLY A 111 13.82 14.38 -1.31
C GLY A 111 13.36 13.05 -1.92
N PRO A 112 14.27 12.08 -2.03
CA PRO A 112 14.01 10.82 -2.72
C PRO A 112 12.91 9.97 -2.06
N VAL A 113 12.75 10.02 -0.74
CA VAL A 113 11.68 9.30 -0.03
C VAL A 113 10.31 9.88 -0.41
N THR A 114 10.17 11.21 -0.37
CA THR A 114 8.92 11.88 -0.72
C THR A 114 8.59 11.72 -2.22
N GLN A 115 9.58 11.73 -3.12
CA GLN A 115 9.36 11.45 -4.53
C GLN A 115 8.77 10.06 -4.78
N ARG A 116 9.30 9.03 -4.11
CA ARG A 116 8.76 7.67 -4.21
C ARG A 116 7.38 7.54 -3.58
N TRP A 117 7.15 8.20 -2.44
CA TRP A 117 5.84 8.30 -1.84
C TRP A 117 4.80 8.90 -2.80
N LEU A 118 5.14 9.98 -3.50
CA LEU A 118 4.24 10.57 -4.50
C LEU A 118 3.85 9.58 -5.59
N VAL A 119 4.78 8.74 -6.05
CA VAL A 119 4.47 7.67 -7.01
C VAL A 119 3.45 6.70 -6.43
N VAL A 120 3.63 6.27 -5.17
CA VAL A 120 2.68 5.37 -4.47
C VAL A 120 1.30 6.02 -4.37
N VAL A 121 1.22 7.28 -3.96
CA VAL A 121 -0.07 7.99 -3.80
C VAL A 121 -0.78 8.18 -5.14
N VAL A 122 -0.06 8.62 -6.15
CA VAL A 122 -0.64 8.81 -7.50
C VAL A 122 -1.14 7.49 -8.05
N TRP A 123 -0.32 6.42 -7.95
CA TRP A 123 -0.73 5.11 -8.43
C TRP A 123 -1.95 4.57 -7.69
N SER A 124 -1.99 4.68 -6.37
CA SER A 124 -3.14 4.25 -5.57
C SER A 124 -4.41 5.05 -5.88
N ALA A 125 -4.30 6.35 -6.18
CA ALA A 125 -5.42 7.16 -6.62
C ALA A 125 -5.95 6.74 -8.01
N LEU A 126 -5.05 6.38 -8.93
CA LEU A 126 -5.43 5.81 -10.23
C LEU A 126 -6.12 4.46 -10.08
N MET A 127 -5.60 3.59 -9.21
CA MET A 127 -6.24 2.30 -8.86
C MET A 127 -7.65 2.49 -8.29
N ALA A 128 -7.84 3.48 -7.40
CA ALA A 128 -9.16 3.80 -6.84
C ALA A 128 -10.19 4.21 -7.89
N LYS A 129 -9.72 4.71 -9.04
CA LYS A 129 -10.54 5.06 -10.22
C LYS A 129 -10.49 4.01 -11.33
N GLU A 130 -9.92 2.83 -11.03
CA GLU A 130 -9.69 1.76 -12.01
C GLU A 130 -9.05 2.28 -13.32
N PHE A 131 -8.11 3.21 -13.17
CA PHE A 131 -7.40 3.88 -14.28
C PHE A 131 -8.34 4.52 -15.31
N PHE A 132 -9.58 4.85 -14.93
CA PHE A 132 -10.66 5.37 -15.78
C PHE A 132 -11.09 4.43 -16.92
N VAL A 133 -10.70 3.16 -16.85
CA VAL A 133 -10.98 2.11 -17.84
C VAL A 133 -11.52 0.82 -17.17
N GLY A 134 -12.25 0.96 -16.07
CA GLY A 134 -12.68 -0.14 -15.20
C GLY A 134 -13.39 -1.29 -15.93
N GLU A 135 -14.39 -0.99 -16.77
CA GLU A 135 -15.11 -2.02 -17.54
C GLU A 135 -14.18 -2.79 -18.50
N TRP A 136 -13.26 -2.09 -19.16
CA TRP A 136 -12.29 -2.71 -20.06
C TRP A 136 -11.29 -3.56 -19.29
N LEU A 137 -10.85 -3.08 -18.13
CA LEU A 137 -9.84 -3.72 -17.29
C LEU A 137 -10.42 -4.96 -16.58
N SER A 138 -11.65 -4.89 -16.09
CA SER A 138 -12.33 -6.00 -15.38
C SER A 138 -12.48 -7.26 -16.24
N ARG A 139 -12.61 -7.09 -17.56
CA ARG A 139 -12.68 -8.21 -18.53
C ARG A 139 -11.33 -8.86 -18.81
N ARG A 140 -10.22 -8.37 -18.23
CA ARG A 140 -8.84 -8.81 -18.50
C ARG A 140 -8.11 -9.10 -17.20
N LEU A 141 -8.34 -10.28 -16.63
CA LEU A 141 -7.82 -10.69 -15.33
C LEU A 141 -6.32 -10.42 -15.15
N ILE A 142 -5.49 -10.76 -16.14
CA ILE A 142 -4.03 -10.59 -16.04
C ILE A 142 -3.66 -9.10 -15.97
N LEU A 143 -4.24 -8.27 -16.84
CA LEU A 143 -3.96 -6.83 -16.85
C LEU A 143 -4.48 -6.15 -15.57
N TYR A 144 -5.64 -6.58 -15.08
CA TYR A 144 -6.18 -6.14 -13.81
C TYR A 144 -5.21 -6.49 -12.67
N ALA A 145 -4.77 -7.73 -12.59
CA ALA A 145 -3.84 -8.18 -11.57
C ALA A 145 -2.51 -7.43 -11.63
N ILE A 146 -1.91 -7.26 -12.81
CA ILE A 146 -0.66 -6.51 -12.97
C ILE A 146 -0.84 -5.06 -12.52
N SER A 147 -1.85 -4.35 -13.05
CA SER A 147 -2.05 -2.93 -12.75
C SER A 147 -2.29 -2.66 -11.25
N HIS A 148 -2.96 -3.57 -10.56
CA HIS A 148 -3.21 -3.43 -9.12
C HIS A 148 -2.02 -3.89 -8.27
N MET A 149 -1.31 -4.94 -8.68
CA MET A 149 -0.17 -5.45 -7.90
C MET A 149 1.10 -4.60 -8.05
N LEU A 150 1.19 -3.73 -9.05
CA LEU A 150 2.29 -2.77 -9.18
C LEU A 150 2.43 -1.82 -7.99
N ILE A 151 1.40 -1.63 -7.18
CA ILE A 151 1.50 -0.86 -5.94
C ILE A 151 2.51 -1.47 -4.94
N LEU A 152 2.66 -2.79 -4.93
CA LEU A 152 3.56 -3.49 -3.99
C LEU A 152 5.04 -3.16 -4.23
N PRO A 153 5.60 -3.31 -5.45
CA PRO A 153 6.98 -2.90 -5.70
C PRO A 153 7.21 -1.40 -5.48
N MET A 154 6.23 -0.55 -5.81
CA MET A 154 6.33 0.89 -5.55
C MET A 154 6.41 1.18 -4.05
N ALA A 155 5.56 0.54 -3.23
CA ALA A 155 5.59 0.67 -1.78
C ALA A 155 6.90 0.13 -1.18
N VAL A 156 7.39 -1.02 -1.65
CA VAL A 156 8.70 -1.58 -1.24
C VAL A 156 9.82 -0.59 -1.52
N LEU A 157 9.91 -0.06 -2.75
CA LEU A 157 10.96 0.90 -3.12
C LEU A 157 10.86 2.21 -2.31
N TRP A 158 9.65 2.67 -1.98
CA TRP A 158 9.45 3.81 -1.08
C TRP A 158 10.03 3.53 0.31
N VAL A 159 9.75 2.35 0.89
CA VAL A 159 10.21 1.99 2.24
C VAL A 159 11.70 1.68 2.25
N VAL A 160 12.24 1.03 1.22
CA VAL A 160 13.70 0.83 1.09
C VAL A 160 14.43 2.19 1.05
N GLN A 161 13.84 3.21 0.38
CA GLN A 161 14.42 4.55 0.37
C GLN A 161 14.44 5.19 1.76
N MET A 162 13.49 4.89 2.66
CA MET A 162 13.56 5.32 4.06
C MET A 162 14.82 4.78 4.76
N GLY A 163 15.21 3.55 4.44
CA GLY A 163 16.45 2.95 4.95
C GLY A 163 17.71 3.50 4.29
N ALA A 164 17.68 3.71 2.99
CA ALA A 164 18.82 4.20 2.21
C ALA A 164 19.05 5.72 2.35
N GLY A 165 18.09 6.48 2.85
CA GLY A 165 18.17 7.94 2.96
C GLY A 165 18.31 8.62 1.61
N ALA A 166 19.35 9.47 1.42
CA ALA A 166 19.61 10.16 0.18
C ALA A 166 20.39 9.32 -0.85
N ALA A 167 20.86 8.13 -0.47
CA ALA A 167 21.64 7.27 -1.36
C ALA A 167 20.78 6.68 -2.49
N ALA A 168 21.43 6.29 -3.58
CA ALA A 168 20.80 5.50 -4.63
C ALA A 168 20.35 4.16 -4.08
N LEU A 169 19.24 3.63 -4.61
CA LEU A 169 18.75 2.32 -4.19
C LEU A 169 19.69 1.22 -4.64
N PRO A 170 19.99 0.26 -3.75
CA PRO A 170 20.80 -0.89 -4.08
C PRO A 170 20.08 -1.86 -5.03
N ALA A 171 20.83 -2.72 -5.70
CA ALA A 171 20.27 -3.73 -6.60
C ALA A 171 19.32 -4.70 -5.87
N SER A 172 19.62 -5.01 -4.61
CA SER A 172 18.77 -5.82 -3.72
C SER A 172 17.37 -5.22 -3.50
N ALA A 173 17.22 -3.89 -3.55
CA ALA A 173 15.93 -3.22 -3.48
C ALA A 173 15.00 -3.59 -4.64
N TYR A 174 15.54 -3.64 -5.86
CA TYR A 174 14.78 -4.02 -7.05
C TYR A 174 14.42 -5.50 -7.05
N LEU A 175 15.32 -6.35 -6.51
CA LEU A 175 15.02 -7.76 -6.31
C LEU A 175 13.88 -7.95 -5.31
N LEU A 176 13.93 -7.26 -4.17
CA LEU A 176 12.86 -7.29 -3.17
C LEU A 176 11.53 -6.79 -3.74
N ALA A 177 11.56 -5.72 -4.51
CA ALA A 177 10.39 -5.18 -5.22
C ALA A 177 9.81 -6.19 -6.23
N ALA A 178 10.66 -6.90 -6.97
CA ALA A 178 10.23 -7.95 -7.89
C ALA A 178 9.59 -9.14 -7.16
N ILE A 179 10.17 -9.57 -6.03
CA ILE A 179 9.58 -10.61 -5.18
C ILE A 179 8.19 -10.17 -4.68
N ALA A 180 8.05 -8.94 -4.22
CA ALA A 180 6.77 -8.40 -3.77
C ALA A 180 5.72 -8.38 -4.90
N LEU A 181 6.11 -7.97 -6.11
CA LEU A 181 5.23 -8.00 -7.28
C LEU A 181 4.76 -9.42 -7.61
N LEU A 182 5.69 -10.36 -7.70
CA LEU A 182 5.38 -11.76 -8.04
C LEU A 182 4.49 -12.41 -6.98
N SER A 183 4.78 -12.15 -5.69
CA SER A 183 3.96 -12.65 -4.58
C SER A 183 2.55 -12.07 -4.60
N GLY A 184 2.41 -10.77 -4.83
CA GLY A 184 1.12 -10.12 -4.97
C GLY A 184 0.34 -10.60 -6.18
N PHE A 185 1.01 -10.76 -7.32
CA PHE A 185 0.41 -11.30 -8.52
C PHE A 185 -0.10 -12.74 -8.32
N ALA A 186 0.72 -13.61 -7.74
CA ALA A 186 0.33 -14.98 -7.42
C ALA A 186 -0.88 -15.01 -6.46
N PHE A 187 -0.88 -14.15 -5.44
CA PHE A 187 -2.01 -14.01 -4.51
C PHE A 187 -3.29 -13.55 -5.21
N GLU A 188 -3.21 -12.52 -6.06
CA GLU A 188 -4.38 -11.98 -6.77
C GLU A 188 -4.97 -13.00 -7.76
N ILE A 189 -4.14 -13.71 -8.51
CA ILE A 189 -4.59 -14.78 -9.40
C ILE A 189 -5.23 -15.90 -8.58
N GLY A 190 -4.55 -16.40 -7.52
CA GLY A 190 -5.09 -17.45 -6.67
C GLY A 190 -6.42 -17.09 -6.01
N ARG A 191 -6.60 -15.84 -5.59
CA ARG A 191 -7.86 -15.34 -5.02
C ARG A 191 -9.01 -15.30 -6.03
N LYS A 192 -8.73 -15.05 -7.29
CA LYS A 192 -9.73 -14.97 -8.37
C LYS A 192 -9.98 -16.28 -9.08
N THR A 193 -9.04 -17.24 -9.00
CA THR A 193 -9.20 -18.56 -9.57
C THR A 193 -9.97 -19.44 -8.57
N ARG A 194 -11.25 -19.70 -8.85
CA ARG A 194 -12.12 -20.53 -8.02
C ARG A 194 -12.48 -21.82 -8.75
N ALA A 195 -12.81 -22.86 -7.98
CA ALA A 195 -13.43 -24.04 -8.55
C ALA A 195 -14.82 -23.69 -9.14
N PRO A 196 -15.28 -24.34 -10.20
CA PRO A 196 -16.59 -24.06 -10.82
C PRO A 196 -17.76 -24.09 -9.82
N ALA A 197 -17.66 -24.92 -8.78
CA ALA A 197 -18.67 -25.02 -7.72
C ALA A 197 -18.72 -23.77 -6.81
N ASP A 198 -17.66 -22.98 -6.77
CA ASP A 198 -17.51 -21.80 -5.90
C ASP A 198 -17.63 -20.49 -6.70
N GLU A 199 -17.91 -20.57 -8.00
CA GLU A 199 -18.16 -19.38 -8.83
C GLU A 199 -19.44 -18.69 -8.37
N ARG A 200 -19.34 -17.39 -8.10
CA ARG A 200 -20.52 -16.59 -7.79
C ARG A 200 -21.29 -16.34 -9.09
N PRO A 201 -22.63 -16.42 -9.09
CA PRO A 201 -23.40 -15.97 -10.22
C PRO A 201 -23.08 -14.49 -10.50
N THR A 202 -22.71 -14.19 -11.74
CA THR A 202 -22.41 -12.84 -12.24
C THR A 202 -23.67 -12.02 -12.34
#